data_8a9efee1f18b5a26057a582c9b043c54
#
_entry.id   8a9efee1f18b5a26057a582c9b043c54
#
_cell.length_a   1.000
_cell.length_b   1.000
_cell.length_c   1.000
_cell.angle_alpha   90.00
_cell.angle_beta   90.00
_cell.angle_gamma   90.00
#
_symmetry.space_group_name_H-M   'P 1'
#
loop_
_entity.id
_entity.type
_entity.pdbx_description
1 polymer ?
#
loop_
_entity_poly.entity_id
_entity_poly.type
_entity_poly.pdbx_seq_one_letter_code
_entity_poly.pdbx_strand_id
1 'polypeptide(L)'
;MYTIPFTSIDWNHVEKTEHIGTRGIATWQTLHLDGLRIRIVEYSPDYLADHWCLKGHIVQCLEGSFLSEMEDGSTFSLTKGMTYVVSDDLSSHRSISAGGVKLLIVDGNFLKPKAR
;
A
#
# COMPACT_ATOMS: atom_id res chain seq x y z
N MET A 1 10.17 -16.23 -11.57
CA MET A 1 11.40 -15.40 -11.52
C MET A 1 11.12 -14.07 -12.22
N TYR A 2 11.65 -13.00 -11.69
CA TYR A 2 11.47 -11.68 -12.28
C TYR A 2 12.65 -11.34 -13.18
N THR A 3 12.37 -10.68 -14.30
CA THR A 3 13.37 -10.16 -15.20
C THR A 3 13.21 -8.65 -15.26
N ILE A 4 13.93 -7.95 -14.40
CA ILE A 4 13.86 -6.51 -14.29
C ILE A 4 15.28 -5.95 -14.47
N PRO A 5 15.56 -5.28 -15.61
CA PRO A 5 16.86 -4.61 -15.76
C PRO A 5 16.96 -3.45 -14.77
N PHE A 6 18.15 -2.93 -14.57
CA PHE A 6 18.33 -1.76 -13.73
C PHE A 6 17.37 -0.66 -14.20
N THR A 7 16.52 -0.19 -13.29
CA THR A 7 15.48 0.79 -13.58
C THR A 7 15.53 1.90 -12.55
N SER A 8 15.70 3.12 -13.01
CA SER A 8 15.63 4.32 -12.17
C SER A 8 14.25 4.96 -12.33
N ILE A 9 13.62 5.30 -11.24
CA ILE A 9 12.28 5.86 -11.23
C ILE A 9 12.34 7.29 -10.69
N ASP A 10 11.95 8.24 -11.52
CA ASP A 10 11.71 9.62 -11.08
C ASP A 10 10.20 9.78 -10.85
N TRP A 11 9.81 9.73 -9.59
CA TRP A 11 8.39 9.81 -9.22
C TRP A 11 7.73 11.13 -9.62
N ASN A 12 8.51 12.20 -9.83
CA ASN A 12 7.96 13.47 -10.30
C ASN A 12 7.36 13.36 -11.72
N HIS A 13 7.79 12.37 -12.49
CA HIS A 13 7.31 12.13 -13.85
C HIS A 13 6.27 11.01 -13.94
N VAL A 14 5.86 10.43 -12.82
CA VAL A 14 4.85 9.37 -12.80
C VAL A 14 3.48 10.00 -12.52
N GLU A 15 2.52 9.74 -13.41
CA GLU A 15 1.17 10.30 -13.32
C GLU A 15 0.48 9.90 -12.02
N LYS A 16 -0.26 10.84 -11.43
CA LYS A 16 -1.06 10.61 -10.24
C LYS A 16 -2.50 10.26 -10.63
N THR A 17 -3.06 9.23 -9.98
CA THR A 17 -4.47 8.89 -10.11
C THR A 17 -5.13 9.01 -8.74
N GLU A 18 -6.40 9.41 -8.72
CA GLU A 18 -7.17 9.57 -7.50
C GLU A 18 -8.14 8.42 -7.30
N HIS A 19 -8.25 7.95 -6.07
CA HIS A 19 -9.14 6.85 -5.68
C HIS A 19 -9.90 7.29 -4.42
N ILE A 20 -11.22 7.36 -4.52
CA ILE A 20 -12.07 7.84 -3.42
C ILE A 20 -12.24 6.73 -2.40
N GLY A 21 -12.00 7.04 -1.11
CA GLY A 21 -12.29 6.15 0.01
C GLY A 21 -13.73 6.29 0.47
N THR A 22 -14.08 5.58 1.53
CA THR A 22 -15.35 5.85 2.24
C THR A 22 -15.35 7.28 2.77
N ARG A 23 -14.20 7.73 3.23
CA ARG A 23 -13.88 9.14 3.51
C ARG A 23 -12.51 9.43 2.90
N GLY A 24 -12.29 10.66 2.47
CA GLY A 24 -11.01 11.09 1.93
C GLY A 24 -10.65 10.49 0.59
N ILE A 25 -9.45 10.76 0.16
CA ILE A 25 -8.95 10.38 -1.17
C ILE A 25 -7.56 9.77 -1.04
N ALA A 26 -7.31 8.69 -1.76
CA ALA A 26 -5.99 8.14 -1.99
C ALA A 26 -5.47 8.61 -3.34
N THR A 27 -4.22 9.06 -3.39
CA THR A 27 -3.55 9.45 -4.63
C THR A 27 -2.44 8.45 -4.90
N TRP A 28 -2.45 7.83 -6.08
CA TRP A 28 -1.49 6.80 -6.46
C TRP A 28 -0.59 7.26 -7.60
N GLN A 29 0.70 6.92 -7.49
CA GLN A 29 1.63 6.91 -8.59
C GLN A 29 2.09 5.46 -8.73
N THR A 30 1.84 4.83 -9.88
CA THR A 30 1.98 3.38 -10.04
C THR A 30 2.91 3.04 -11.18
N LEU A 31 3.82 2.09 -10.95
CA LEU A 31 4.63 1.46 -11.97
C LEU A 31 4.45 -0.04 -11.93
N HIS A 32 4.24 -0.61 -13.10
CA HIS A 32 4.19 -2.06 -13.30
C HIS A 32 5.50 -2.51 -13.92
N LEU A 33 6.18 -3.42 -13.24
CA LEU A 33 7.37 -4.09 -13.75
C LEU A 33 7.07 -5.58 -13.86
N ASP A 34 7.97 -6.36 -14.40
CA ASP A 34 7.74 -7.80 -14.56
C ASP A 34 7.45 -8.47 -13.22
N GLY A 35 6.19 -8.91 -13.02
CA GLY A 35 5.75 -9.60 -11.80
C GLY A 35 5.65 -8.73 -10.55
N LEU A 36 5.81 -7.41 -10.69
CA LEU A 36 5.98 -6.50 -9.59
C LEU A 36 5.20 -5.21 -9.84
N ARG A 37 4.58 -4.66 -8.80
CA ARG A 37 3.98 -3.33 -8.83
C ARG A 37 4.58 -2.50 -7.71
N ILE A 38 5.03 -1.28 -8.03
CA ILE A 38 5.55 -0.32 -7.05
C ILE A 38 4.69 0.93 -7.10
N ARG A 39 4.26 1.41 -5.94
CA ARG A 39 3.43 2.61 -5.84
C ARG A 39 3.94 3.56 -4.77
N ILE A 40 3.82 4.86 -5.06
CA ILE A 40 3.76 5.88 -4.03
C ILE A 40 2.29 6.22 -3.83
N VAL A 41 1.83 6.12 -2.60
CA VAL A 41 0.42 6.35 -2.25
C VAL A 41 0.35 7.40 -1.15
N GLU A 42 -0.52 8.40 -1.35
CA GLU A 42 -0.82 9.40 -0.32
C GLU A 42 -2.28 9.29 0.05
N TYR A 43 -2.56 9.21 1.35
CA TYR A 43 -3.92 9.34 1.86
C TYR A 43 -4.12 10.74 2.41
N SER A 44 -5.24 11.37 2.05
CA SER A 44 -5.63 12.65 2.61
C SER A 44 -5.92 12.53 4.11
N PRO A 45 -5.95 13.64 4.86
CA PRO A 45 -6.48 13.60 6.22
C PRO A 45 -7.90 13.01 6.24
N ASP A 46 -8.25 12.34 7.32
CA ASP A 46 -9.54 11.68 7.51
C ASP A 46 -9.86 10.64 6.43
N TYR A 47 -8.86 9.87 6.03
CA TYR A 47 -9.03 8.80 5.04
C TYR A 47 -9.50 7.51 5.70
N LEU A 48 -10.48 6.86 5.06
CA LEU A 48 -10.90 5.49 5.35
C LEU A 48 -11.08 4.76 4.04
N ALA A 49 -10.37 3.64 3.87
CA ALA A 49 -10.48 2.81 2.66
C ALA A 49 -11.92 2.31 2.47
N ASP A 50 -12.36 2.21 1.22
CA ASP A 50 -13.73 1.88 0.85
C ASP A 50 -14.01 0.37 0.84
N HIS A 51 -13.00 -0.45 1.05
CA HIS A 51 -13.15 -1.91 1.07
C HIS A 51 -12.04 -2.57 1.88
N TRP A 52 -12.28 -3.82 2.27
CA TRP A 52 -11.28 -4.67 2.87
C TRP A 52 -10.38 -5.26 1.78
N CYS A 53 -9.07 -5.21 2.00
CA CYS A 53 -8.08 -5.65 1.03
C CYS A 53 -7.52 -7.02 1.42
N LEU A 54 -7.55 -7.96 0.47
CA LEU A 54 -6.91 -9.27 0.61
C LEU A 54 -5.58 -9.35 -0.13
N LYS A 55 -5.22 -8.31 -0.86
CA LYS A 55 -3.94 -8.25 -1.58
C LYS A 55 -2.79 -8.12 -0.60
N GLY A 56 -1.75 -8.92 -0.80
CA GLY A 56 -0.51 -8.80 -0.04
C GLY A 56 0.31 -7.59 -0.46
N HIS A 57 1.03 -7.04 0.49
CA HIS A 57 1.88 -5.86 0.26
C HIS A 57 3.10 -5.87 1.16
N ILE A 58 4.14 -5.18 0.70
CA ILE A 58 5.17 -4.61 1.56
C ILE A 58 4.88 -3.11 1.57
N VAL A 59 4.63 -2.54 2.75
CA VAL A 59 4.23 -1.14 2.90
C VAL A 59 5.16 -0.45 3.88
N GLN A 60 5.81 0.61 3.41
CA GLN A 60 6.65 1.45 4.25
C GLN A 60 6.02 2.82 4.41
N CYS A 61 5.88 3.28 5.65
CA CYS A 61 5.43 4.63 5.95
C CYS A 61 6.58 5.61 5.75
N LEU A 62 6.44 6.51 4.76
CA LEU A 62 7.44 7.51 4.42
C LEU A 62 7.25 8.80 5.22
N GLU A 63 6.00 9.23 5.40
CA GLU A 63 5.65 10.45 6.13
C GLU A 63 4.27 10.28 6.74
N GLY A 64 4.05 10.87 7.91
CA GLY A 64 2.76 10.83 8.59
C GLY A 64 2.54 9.54 9.36
N SER A 65 1.29 9.15 9.51
CA SER A 65 0.92 7.95 10.24
C SER A 65 -0.42 7.40 9.75
N PHE A 66 -0.64 6.10 9.97
CA PHE A 66 -1.92 5.47 9.67
C PHE A 66 -2.12 4.23 10.54
N LEU A 67 -3.37 3.78 10.59
CA LEU A 67 -3.72 2.50 11.19
C LEU A 67 -4.03 1.51 10.09
N SER A 68 -3.52 0.29 10.23
CA SER A 68 -4.00 -0.85 9.46
C SER A 68 -4.96 -1.63 10.35
N GLU A 69 -6.23 -1.68 9.97
CA GLU A 69 -7.28 -2.37 10.72
C GLU A 69 -7.52 -3.73 10.08
N MET A 70 -7.56 -4.77 10.92
CA MET A 70 -7.86 -6.13 10.49
C MET A 70 -9.35 -6.40 10.67
N GLU A 71 -9.91 -7.35 9.92
CA GLU A 71 -11.32 -7.72 10.06
C GLU A 71 -11.67 -8.28 11.44
N ASP A 72 -10.70 -8.86 12.15
CA ASP A 72 -10.92 -9.35 13.52
C ASP A 72 -10.96 -8.24 14.57
N GLY A 73 -10.82 -6.99 14.14
CA GLY A 73 -10.85 -5.82 15.01
C GLY A 73 -9.49 -5.38 15.55
N SER A 74 -8.44 -6.16 15.33
CA SER A 74 -7.09 -5.73 15.74
C SER A 74 -6.60 -4.59 14.85
N THR A 75 -5.75 -3.73 15.40
CA THR A 75 -5.18 -2.60 14.67
C THR A 75 -3.68 -2.52 14.89
N PHE A 76 -2.99 -2.04 13.86
CA PHE A 76 -1.55 -1.79 13.90
C PHE A 76 -1.31 -0.35 13.50
N SER A 77 -0.64 0.40 14.36
CA SER A 77 -0.29 1.80 14.11
C SER A 77 1.08 1.85 13.45
N LEU A 78 1.16 2.53 12.31
CA LEU A 78 2.42 2.73 11.60
C LEU A 78 2.72 4.21 11.49
N THR A 79 3.96 4.55 11.86
CA THR A 79 4.50 5.90 11.75
C THR A 79 5.72 5.89 10.83
N LYS A 80 6.24 7.05 10.51
CA LYS A 80 7.40 7.22 9.64
C LYS A 80 8.51 6.23 10.01
N GLY A 81 9.00 5.49 9.00
CA GLY A 81 10.07 4.52 9.15
C GLY A 81 9.61 3.10 9.44
N MET A 82 8.33 2.90 9.74
CA MET A 82 7.80 1.56 9.99
C MET A 82 7.33 0.89 8.71
N THR A 83 7.42 -0.43 8.70
CA THR A 83 7.03 -1.26 7.54
C THR A 83 6.14 -2.40 8.02
N TYR A 84 5.09 -2.71 7.25
CA TYR A 84 4.40 -3.98 7.42
C TYR A 84 4.50 -4.83 6.17
N VAL A 85 4.35 -6.13 6.33
CA VAL A 85 4.32 -7.08 5.23
C VAL A 85 3.20 -8.08 5.47
N VAL A 86 2.48 -8.41 4.41
CA VAL A 86 1.42 -9.42 4.45
C VAL A 86 1.37 -10.12 3.09
N SER A 87 1.17 -11.43 3.11
CA SER A 87 0.96 -12.22 1.90
C SER A 87 -0.49 -12.07 1.41
N ASP A 88 -0.72 -12.41 0.14
CA ASP A 88 -2.06 -12.43 -0.43
C ASP A 88 -2.96 -13.39 0.36
N ASP A 89 -4.22 -13.02 0.51
CA ASP A 89 -5.31 -13.88 1.03
C ASP A 89 -5.15 -14.38 2.46
N LEU A 90 -4.19 -13.86 3.23
CA LEU A 90 -3.98 -14.31 4.61
C LEU A 90 -4.60 -13.41 5.66
N SER A 91 -4.65 -12.10 5.42
CA SER A 91 -5.14 -11.15 6.42
C SER A 91 -5.85 -10.01 5.73
N SER A 92 -7.17 -10.00 5.85
CA SER A 92 -7.98 -8.92 5.31
C SER A 92 -7.77 -7.65 6.14
N HIS A 93 -7.46 -6.55 5.48
CA HIS A 93 -7.07 -5.30 6.15
C HIS A 93 -7.57 -4.08 5.39
N ARG A 94 -7.61 -2.94 6.08
CA ARG A 94 -7.88 -1.64 5.47
C ARG A 94 -7.14 -0.54 6.18
N SER A 95 -6.86 0.55 5.46
CA SER A 95 -6.11 1.70 5.99
C SER A 95 -7.04 2.80 6.47
N ILE A 96 -6.66 3.41 7.59
CA ILE A 96 -7.31 4.57 8.19
C ILE A 96 -6.21 5.58 8.52
N SER A 97 -6.36 6.82 8.05
CA SER A 97 -5.40 7.88 8.37
C SER A 97 -6.10 9.15 8.78
N ALA A 98 -5.96 9.54 10.05
CA ALA A 98 -6.57 10.76 10.56
C ALA A 98 -5.88 12.01 10.01
N GLY A 99 -4.55 12.03 10.00
CA GLY A 99 -3.75 13.19 9.64
C GLY A 99 -3.14 13.19 8.24
N GLY A 100 -3.39 12.12 7.49
CA GLY A 100 -2.73 11.92 6.20
C GLY A 100 -1.43 11.16 6.32
N VAL A 101 -1.03 10.49 5.24
CA VAL A 101 0.17 9.65 5.22
C VAL A 101 0.68 9.49 3.80
N LYS A 102 1.99 9.29 3.67
CA LYS A 102 2.63 8.96 2.40
C LYS A 102 3.33 7.61 2.55
N LEU A 103 3.07 6.71 1.62
CA LEU A 103 3.50 5.31 1.66
C LEU A 103 4.25 4.92 0.41
N LEU A 104 5.22 3.99 0.57
CA LEU A 104 5.73 3.18 -0.53
C LEU A 104 5.10 1.80 -0.41
N ILE A 105 4.44 1.33 -1.47
CA ILE A 105 3.77 0.03 -1.50
C ILE A 105 4.34 -0.81 -2.62
N VAL A 106 4.80 -2.02 -2.28
CA VAL A 106 5.30 -2.99 -3.26
C VAL A 106 4.48 -4.26 -3.13
N ASP A 107 3.97 -4.75 -4.26
CA ASP A 107 3.30 -6.04 -4.32
C ASP A 107 3.63 -6.77 -5.61
N GLY A 108 3.31 -8.06 -5.66
CA GLY A 108 3.62 -8.88 -6.81
C GLY A 108 3.46 -10.36 -6.53
N ASN A 109 3.88 -11.16 -7.49
CA ASN A 109 3.71 -12.62 -7.45
C ASN A 109 4.45 -13.29 -6.29
N PHE A 110 5.50 -12.66 -5.78
CA PHE A 110 6.28 -13.18 -4.66
C PHE A 110 5.50 -13.21 -3.34
N LEU A 111 4.35 -12.54 -3.26
CA LEU A 111 3.51 -12.50 -2.07
C LEU A 111 2.39 -13.53 -2.10
N LYS A 112 2.28 -14.35 -3.14
CA LYS A 112 1.30 -15.43 -3.18
C LYS A 112 1.66 -16.49 -2.15
N PRO A 113 0.70 -17.00 -1.35
CA PRO A 113 0.96 -18.08 -0.45
C PRO A 113 1.45 -19.32 -1.22
N LYS A 114 2.29 -20.13 -0.57
CA LYS A 114 2.76 -21.38 -1.18
C LYS A 114 1.57 -22.32 -1.38
N ALA A 115 1.55 -23.00 -2.52
CA ALA A 115 0.63 -24.12 -2.74
C ALA A 115 0.95 -25.26 -1.77
N ARG A 116 -0.10 -25.95 -1.35
CA ARG A 116 0.02 -27.14 -0.47
C ARG A 116 -0.07 -28.41 -1.27
#